data_a560b412f2751d12044bdd9fe87645c0
#
_entry.id   a560b412f2751d12044bdd9fe87645c0
#
_cell.length_a   1.000
_cell.length_b   1.000
_cell.length_c   1.000
_cell.angle_alpha   90.00
_cell.angle_beta   90.00
_cell.angle_gamma   90.00
#
_symmetry.space_group_name_H-M   'P 1'
#
loop_
_entity.id
_entity.type
_entity.pdbx_description
1 polymer ?
#
loop_
_entity_poly.entity_id
_entity_poly.type
_entity_poly.pdbx_seq_one_letter_code
_entity_poly.pdbx_strand_id
1 'polypeptide(L)'
;GTTNAMRSLGKAGGAAVFVLDFGKGLVSGLLATVCACFLLGSRGLTGIDAGDPLIVPLLCATGFDKADALGSAAHVARCASLAVAFAGCTLGHIFSPWLGWHGGKGIAVAVGALFFVFGPVGALLEIALFAVIVLTTRYVSAGSVAAALSCPLLALYYYWGDWLCWGVITAVALVVVWAHRGNIDRLRHGTERRIGDKKKAAREGESAQG
;
A
#
# COMPACT_ATOMS: atom_id res chain seq x y z
N GLY A 1 6.79 -2.89 12.26
CA GLY A 1 6.82 -2.07 11.04
C GLY A 1 7.91 -1.03 11.08
N THR A 2 8.14 -0.34 9.98
CA THR A 2 9.24 0.60 9.70
C THR A 2 9.54 1.59 10.85
N THR A 3 8.51 2.27 11.36
CA THR A 3 8.71 3.27 12.44
C THR A 3 9.23 2.65 13.73
N ASN A 4 8.78 1.45 14.06
CA ASN A 4 9.26 0.73 15.24
C ASN A 4 10.69 0.22 15.03
N ALA A 5 10.96 -0.38 13.87
CA ALA A 5 12.31 -0.81 13.48
C ALA A 5 13.32 0.34 13.48
N MET A 6 12.92 1.52 13.00
CA MET A 6 13.76 2.72 13.04
C MET A 6 14.13 3.15 14.47
N ARG A 7 13.26 2.84 15.45
CA ARG A 7 13.51 3.17 16.87
C ARG A 7 14.45 2.18 17.54
N SER A 8 14.33 0.88 17.23
CA SER A 8 15.10 -0.20 17.84
C SER A 8 16.41 -0.51 17.11
N LEU A 9 16.42 -0.44 15.78
CA LEU A 9 17.53 -0.84 14.91
C LEU A 9 18.20 0.37 14.20
N GLY A 10 17.77 1.59 14.52
CA GLY A 10 18.27 2.78 13.87
C GLY A 10 17.74 3.00 12.45
N LYS A 11 18.31 3.99 11.74
CA LYS A 11 17.85 4.41 10.41
C LYS A 11 17.99 3.30 9.36
N ALA A 12 19.12 2.58 9.36
CA ALA A 12 19.40 1.51 8.41
C ALA A 12 18.42 0.34 8.60
N GLY A 13 18.17 -0.08 9.83
CA GLY A 13 17.18 -1.13 10.13
C GLY A 13 15.75 -0.73 9.75
N GLY A 14 15.37 0.54 9.99
CA GLY A 14 14.09 1.07 9.54
C GLY A 14 13.94 1.09 8.03
N ALA A 15 14.99 1.49 7.30
CA ALA A 15 15.00 1.48 5.84
C ALA A 15 14.91 0.05 5.28
N ALA A 16 15.66 -0.89 5.84
CA ALA A 16 15.61 -2.31 5.44
C ALA A 16 14.20 -2.89 5.62
N VAL A 17 13.56 -2.65 6.77
CA VAL A 17 12.19 -3.11 7.01
C VAL A 17 11.21 -2.45 6.04
N PHE A 18 11.37 -1.16 5.73
CA PHE A 18 10.53 -0.50 4.73
C PHE A 18 10.66 -1.14 3.35
N VAL A 19 11.90 -1.34 2.87
CA VAL A 19 12.16 -1.96 1.56
C VAL A 19 11.59 -3.37 1.48
N LEU A 20 11.77 -4.17 2.53
CA LEU A 20 11.21 -5.52 2.57
C LEU A 20 9.68 -5.53 2.61
N ASP A 21 9.06 -4.66 3.39
CA ASP A 21 7.60 -4.58 3.47
C ASP A 21 7.00 -4.04 2.18
N PHE A 22 7.56 -2.98 1.60
CA PHE A 22 7.18 -2.45 0.30
C PHE A 22 7.37 -3.50 -0.82
N GLY A 23 8.50 -4.21 -0.80
CA GLY A 23 8.80 -5.29 -1.73
C GLY A 23 7.79 -6.43 -1.67
N LYS A 24 7.31 -6.82 -0.47
CA LYS A 24 6.22 -7.81 -0.33
C LYS A 24 4.97 -7.38 -1.09
N GLY A 25 4.58 -6.11 -0.98
CA GLY A 25 3.44 -5.56 -1.70
C GLY A 25 3.63 -5.60 -3.22
N LEU A 26 4.80 -5.14 -3.71
CA LEU A 26 5.15 -5.21 -5.13
C LEU A 26 5.10 -6.65 -5.66
N VAL A 27 5.75 -7.58 -4.96
CA VAL A 27 5.79 -9.00 -5.37
C VAL A 27 4.38 -9.61 -5.37
N SER A 28 3.55 -9.30 -4.37
CA SER A 28 2.16 -9.78 -4.33
C SER A 28 1.34 -9.28 -5.51
N GLY A 29 1.46 -7.99 -5.87
CA GLY A 29 0.78 -7.42 -7.02
C GLY A 29 1.27 -8.01 -8.35
N LEU A 30 2.59 -8.18 -8.50
CA LEU A 30 3.19 -8.82 -9.66
C LEU A 30 2.70 -10.26 -9.83
N LEU A 31 2.76 -11.06 -8.77
CA LEU A 31 2.30 -12.45 -8.80
C LEU A 31 0.81 -12.55 -9.14
N ALA A 32 -0.03 -11.68 -8.58
CA ALA A 32 -1.46 -11.65 -8.91
C ALA A 32 -1.69 -11.34 -10.40
N THR A 33 -0.94 -10.39 -10.95
CA THR A 33 -1.00 -10.03 -12.37
C THR A 33 -0.57 -11.20 -13.25
N VAL A 34 0.58 -11.82 -12.95
CA VAL A 34 1.10 -12.97 -13.70
C VAL A 34 0.13 -14.16 -13.63
N CYS A 35 -0.39 -14.47 -12.43
CA CYS A 35 -1.36 -15.55 -12.26
C CYS A 35 -2.66 -15.28 -13.03
N ALA A 36 -3.17 -14.05 -12.99
CA ALA A 36 -4.36 -13.67 -13.75
C ALA A 36 -4.12 -13.83 -15.26
N CYS A 37 -3.01 -13.31 -15.78
CA CYS A 37 -2.66 -13.44 -17.20
C CYS A 37 -2.50 -14.91 -17.62
N PHE A 38 -1.82 -15.72 -16.79
CA PHE A 38 -1.65 -17.16 -17.08
C PHE A 38 -3.00 -17.92 -17.10
N LEU A 39 -3.84 -17.70 -16.10
CA LEU A 39 -5.16 -18.37 -16.01
C LEU A 39 -6.09 -17.94 -17.14
N LEU A 40 -6.06 -16.68 -17.55
CA LEU A 40 -6.88 -16.15 -18.63
C LEU A 40 -6.33 -16.57 -20.00
N GLY A 41 -5.00 -16.54 -20.17
CA GLY A 41 -4.34 -16.98 -21.40
C GLY A 41 -4.56 -18.46 -21.69
N SER A 42 -4.47 -19.32 -20.66
CA SER A 42 -4.72 -20.76 -20.79
C SER A 42 -6.18 -21.09 -21.19
N ARG A 43 -7.10 -20.16 -20.99
CA ARG A 43 -8.53 -20.30 -21.37
C ARG A 43 -8.89 -19.59 -22.68
N GLY A 44 -7.89 -19.03 -23.41
CA GLY A 44 -8.12 -18.28 -24.64
C GLY A 44 -8.91 -16.97 -24.46
N LEU A 45 -8.98 -16.44 -23.22
CA LEU A 45 -9.79 -15.27 -22.89
C LEU A 45 -9.07 -13.94 -23.09
N THR A 46 -7.76 -13.96 -23.37
CA THR A 46 -6.97 -12.71 -23.43
C THR A 46 -6.90 -12.10 -24.82
N GLY A 47 -7.22 -12.82 -25.90
CA GLY A 47 -7.00 -12.34 -27.29
C GLY A 47 -5.54 -11.90 -27.56
N ILE A 48 -4.67 -11.98 -26.59
CA ILE A 48 -3.26 -11.64 -26.65
C ILE A 48 -2.53 -12.96 -26.87
N ASP A 49 -1.81 -13.06 -28.00
CA ASP A 49 -0.93 -14.20 -28.22
C ASP A 49 0.01 -14.36 -27.01
N ALA A 50 -0.06 -15.52 -26.38
CA ALA A 50 0.73 -15.88 -25.18
C ALA A 50 2.26 -15.94 -25.44
N GLY A 51 2.73 -15.25 -26.47
CA GLY A 51 4.10 -15.29 -26.94
C GLY A 51 5.11 -14.55 -26.07
N ASP A 52 4.68 -13.71 -25.12
CA ASP A 52 5.63 -12.98 -24.29
C ASP A 52 5.19 -12.89 -22.81
N PRO A 53 5.63 -13.88 -21.98
CA PRO A 53 5.20 -13.98 -20.59
C PRO A 53 5.70 -12.84 -19.68
N LEU A 54 6.61 -11.97 -20.16
CA LEU A 54 7.18 -10.87 -19.38
C LEU A 54 6.60 -9.51 -19.76
N ILE A 55 6.30 -9.30 -21.04
CA ILE A 55 5.82 -7.98 -21.53
C ILE A 55 4.36 -7.77 -21.20
N VAL A 56 3.52 -8.80 -21.32
CA VAL A 56 2.08 -8.72 -21.03
C VAL A 56 1.80 -8.33 -19.58
N PRO A 57 2.41 -8.94 -18.54
CA PRO A 57 2.23 -8.52 -17.16
C PRO A 57 2.70 -7.07 -16.92
N LEU A 58 3.77 -6.64 -17.59
CA LEU A 58 4.32 -5.30 -17.44
C LEU A 58 3.40 -4.25 -18.09
N LEU A 59 2.87 -4.52 -19.27
CA LEU A 59 1.88 -3.66 -19.93
C LEU A 59 0.58 -3.59 -19.13
N CYS A 60 0.08 -4.73 -18.64
CA CYS A 60 -1.08 -4.76 -17.74
C CYS A 60 -0.83 -4.02 -16.42
N ALA A 61 0.40 -4.03 -15.90
CA ALA A 61 0.76 -3.31 -14.68
C ALA A 61 0.80 -1.79 -14.88
N THR A 62 1.04 -1.30 -16.10
CA THR A 62 1.12 0.15 -16.37
C THR A 62 -0.24 0.84 -16.47
N GLY A 63 -1.35 0.09 -16.43
CA GLY A 63 -2.70 0.66 -16.50
C GLY A 63 -3.06 1.25 -17.88
N PHE A 64 -2.24 1.00 -18.91
CA PHE A 64 -2.47 1.46 -20.27
C PHE A 64 -3.57 0.68 -21.02
N ASP A 65 -3.96 -0.49 -20.51
CA ASP A 65 -5.10 -1.24 -21.02
C ASP A 65 -6.40 -0.66 -20.46
N LYS A 66 -6.90 0.35 -21.13
CA LYS A 66 -8.32 0.67 -21.01
C LYS A 66 -9.14 -0.54 -21.48
N ALA A 67 -10.19 -0.82 -20.74
CA ALA A 67 -11.11 -1.95 -20.80
C ALA A 67 -11.57 -2.46 -22.19
N ASP A 68 -11.19 -1.82 -23.27
CA ASP A 68 -11.64 -2.12 -24.62
C ASP A 68 -10.90 -3.31 -25.27
N ALA A 69 -9.75 -3.72 -24.70
CA ALA A 69 -8.96 -4.82 -25.25
C ALA A 69 -9.16 -6.17 -24.55
N LEU A 70 -9.63 -6.16 -23.30
CA LEU A 70 -9.95 -7.37 -22.54
C LEU A 70 -11.47 -7.48 -22.42
N GLY A 71 -12.05 -8.57 -22.89
CA GLY A 71 -13.46 -8.86 -22.65
C GLY A 71 -13.81 -8.75 -21.16
N SER A 72 -15.04 -8.38 -20.85
CA SER A 72 -15.51 -8.06 -19.49
C SER A 72 -15.11 -9.09 -18.41
N ALA A 73 -15.09 -10.37 -18.76
CA ALA A 73 -14.69 -11.46 -17.84
C ALA A 73 -13.19 -11.43 -17.47
N ALA A 74 -12.32 -11.08 -18.40
CA ALA A 74 -10.87 -11.00 -18.15
C ALA A 74 -10.53 -9.78 -17.29
N HIS A 75 -11.21 -8.66 -17.53
CA HIS A 75 -11.07 -7.47 -16.68
C HIS A 75 -11.48 -7.76 -15.23
N VAL A 76 -12.66 -8.36 -15.03
CA VAL A 76 -13.17 -8.72 -13.69
C VAL A 76 -12.20 -9.68 -12.98
N ALA A 77 -11.71 -10.72 -13.67
CA ALA A 77 -10.79 -11.69 -13.07
C ALA A 77 -9.46 -11.05 -12.65
N ARG A 78 -8.92 -10.12 -13.46
CA ARG A 78 -7.71 -9.36 -13.14
C ARG A 78 -7.95 -8.46 -11.92
N CYS A 79 -9.00 -7.67 -11.92
CA CYS A 79 -9.32 -6.76 -10.82
C CYS A 79 -9.54 -7.53 -9.52
N ALA A 80 -10.28 -8.65 -9.56
CA ALA A 80 -10.48 -9.52 -8.42
C ALA A 80 -9.17 -10.10 -7.89
N SER A 81 -8.28 -10.57 -8.77
CA SER A 81 -6.96 -11.10 -8.37
C SER A 81 -6.10 -10.04 -7.67
N LEU A 82 -6.08 -8.81 -8.19
CA LEU A 82 -5.36 -7.69 -7.58
C LEU A 82 -5.97 -7.28 -6.24
N ALA A 83 -7.29 -7.22 -6.14
CA ALA A 83 -7.97 -6.89 -4.88
C ALA A 83 -7.70 -7.94 -3.80
N VAL A 84 -7.72 -9.23 -4.16
CA VAL A 84 -7.40 -10.34 -3.25
C VAL A 84 -5.92 -10.31 -2.83
N ALA A 85 -5.00 -10.05 -3.75
CA ALA A 85 -3.58 -9.92 -3.42
C ALA A 85 -3.30 -8.72 -2.50
N PHE A 86 -3.93 -7.59 -2.77
CA PHE A 86 -3.85 -6.40 -1.92
C PHE A 86 -4.37 -6.69 -0.51
N ALA A 87 -5.54 -7.34 -0.42
CA ALA A 87 -6.10 -7.74 0.86
C ALA A 87 -5.20 -8.75 1.59
N GLY A 88 -4.78 -9.81 0.91
CA GLY A 88 -3.95 -10.86 1.48
C GLY A 88 -2.61 -10.35 2.01
N CYS A 89 -1.87 -9.56 1.23
CA CYS A 89 -0.57 -9.06 1.65
C CYS A 89 -0.69 -8.01 2.77
N THR A 90 -1.69 -7.12 2.70
CA THR A 90 -1.88 -6.05 3.70
C THR A 90 -2.41 -6.61 5.02
N LEU A 91 -3.47 -7.42 4.97
CA LEU A 91 -4.05 -8.05 6.18
C LEU A 91 -3.10 -9.07 6.78
N GLY A 92 -2.40 -9.87 5.96
CA GLY A 92 -1.38 -10.81 6.42
C GLY A 92 -0.19 -10.14 7.11
N HIS A 93 0.15 -8.89 6.71
CA HIS A 93 1.14 -8.09 7.42
C HIS A 93 0.58 -7.52 8.74
N ILE A 94 -0.69 -7.09 8.78
CA ILE A 94 -1.34 -6.53 9.99
C ILE A 94 -1.59 -7.65 11.01
N PHE A 95 -2.14 -8.76 10.57
CA PHE A 95 -2.50 -9.92 11.38
C PHE A 95 -1.53 -11.08 11.15
N SER A 96 -0.22 -10.83 11.31
CA SER A 96 0.82 -11.82 11.04
C SER A 96 0.73 -13.03 12.00
N PRO A 97 0.43 -14.24 11.52
CA PRO A 97 0.40 -15.44 12.37
C PRO A 97 1.76 -15.71 13.02
N TRP A 98 2.85 -15.42 12.33
CA TRP A 98 4.23 -15.60 12.82
C TRP A 98 4.58 -14.69 14.00
N LEU A 99 3.83 -13.62 14.20
CA LEU A 99 4.00 -12.65 15.28
C LEU A 99 2.82 -12.70 16.28
N GLY A 100 2.17 -13.85 16.41
CA GLY A 100 1.02 -14.02 17.30
C GLY A 100 -0.14 -13.06 16.97
N TRP A 101 -0.42 -12.86 15.69
CA TRP A 101 -1.46 -11.96 15.16
C TRP A 101 -1.21 -10.46 15.43
N HIS A 102 0.02 -10.08 15.81
CA HIS A 102 0.42 -8.71 16.12
C HIS A 102 1.51 -8.25 15.15
N GLY A 103 1.13 -7.87 13.95
CA GLY A 103 2.03 -7.38 12.92
C GLY A 103 2.22 -5.86 12.92
N GLY A 104 2.54 -5.32 11.75
CA GLY A 104 2.65 -3.88 11.51
C GLY A 104 1.31 -3.21 11.20
N LYS A 105 1.36 -2.00 10.62
CA LYS A 105 0.16 -1.24 10.25
C LYS A 105 -0.22 -1.36 8.77
N GLY A 106 0.59 -2.08 7.99
CA GLY A 106 0.30 -2.40 6.61
C GLY A 106 0.64 -1.32 5.58
N ILE A 107 1.04 -0.10 5.97
CA ILE A 107 1.24 1.02 5.01
C ILE A 107 2.30 0.70 3.95
N ALA A 108 3.49 0.26 4.33
CA ALA A 108 4.56 0.01 3.36
C ALA A 108 4.18 -1.11 2.38
N VAL A 109 3.56 -2.18 2.87
CA VAL A 109 3.06 -3.30 2.06
C VAL A 109 1.94 -2.82 1.14
N ALA A 110 0.96 -2.08 1.68
CA ALA A 110 -0.15 -1.55 0.89
C ALA A 110 0.35 -0.67 -0.25
N VAL A 111 1.24 0.29 0.03
CA VAL A 111 1.81 1.18 -1.00
C VAL A 111 2.52 0.39 -2.10
N GLY A 112 3.28 -0.66 -1.77
CA GLY A 112 3.88 -1.53 -2.76
C GLY A 112 2.85 -2.20 -3.68
N ALA A 113 1.75 -2.70 -3.12
CA ALA A 113 0.68 -3.34 -3.89
C ALA A 113 -0.13 -2.35 -4.72
N LEU A 114 -0.27 -1.07 -4.29
CA LEU A 114 -1.00 -0.04 -5.03
C LEU A 114 -0.43 0.23 -6.42
N PHE A 115 0.86 -0.04 -6.68
CA PHE A 115 1.45 0.07 -8.01
C PHE A 115 0.80 -0.86 -9.04
N PHE A 116 0.19 -1.95 -8.59
CA PHE A 116 -0.56 -2.89 -9.43
C PHE A 116 -2.07 -2.66 -9.34
N VAL A 117 -2.56 -2.25 -8.19
CA VAL A 117 -4.00 -2.00 -7.96
C VAL A 117 -4.46 -0.74 -8.69
N PHE A 118 -3.76 0.37 -8.58
CA PHE A 118 -4.09 1.65 -9.21
C PHE A 118 -3.12 2.03 -10.33
N GLY A 119 -2.15 1.17 -10.64
CA GLY A 119 -1.05 1.52 -11.53
C GLY A 119 -0.10 2.55 -10.92
N PRO A 120 1.00 2.87 -11.62
CA PRO A 120 2.03 3.80 -11.12
C PRO A 120 1.48 5.20 -10.81
N VAL A 121 0.57 5.72 -11.64
CA VAL A 121 0.00 7.07 -11.43
C VAL A 121 -0.82 7.12 -10.16
N GLY A 122 -1.73 6.16 -9.93
CA GLY A 122 -2.55 6.13 -8.71
C GLY A 122 -1.71 5.90 -7.45
N ALA A 123 -0.72 5.01 -7.52
CA ALA A 123 0.22 4.80 -6.41
C ALA A 123 1.03 6.06 -6.07
N LEU A 124 1.50 6.79 -7.10
CA LEU A 124 2.23 8.04 -6.91
C LEU A 124 1.34 9.16 -6.35
N LEU A 125 0.06 9.21 -6.71
CA LEU A 125 -0.90 10.16 -6.12
C LEU A 125 -1.08 9.90 -4.61
N GLU A 126 -1.20 8.65 -4.19
CA GLU A 126 -1.28 8.27 -2.77
C GLU A 126 0.03 8.61 -2.02
N ILE A 127 1.18 8.36 -2.62
CA ILE A 127 2.49 8.74 -2.06
C ILE A 127 2.61 10.26 -1.97
N ALA A 128 2.15 11.00 -2.98
CA ALA A 128 2.19 12.46 -2.98
C ALA A 128 1.29 13.03 -1.88
N LEU A 129 0.07 12.54 -1.72
CA LEU A 129 -0.83 12.93 -0.64
C LEU A 129 -0.18 12.67 0.74
N PHE A 130 0.35 11.45 0.94
CA PHE A 130 1.11 11.11 2.14
C PHE A 130 2.23 12.11 2.39
N ALA A 131 3.06 12.38 1.38
CA ALA A 131 4.21 13.28 1.49
C ALA A 131 3.79 14.72 1.83
N VAL A 132 2.78 15.25 1.17
CA VAL A 132 2.24 16.60 1.45
C VAL A 132 1.81 16.71 2.92
N ILE A 133 1.03 15.76 3.41
CA ILE A 133 0.57 15.77 4.80
C ILE A 133 1.75 15.64 5.79
N VAL A 134 2.72 14.77 5.49
CA VAL A 134 3.90 14.59 6.36
C VAL A 134 4.79 15.82 6.36
N LEU A 135 5.03 16.44 5.21
CA LEU A 135 5.88 17.63 5.10
C LEU A 135 5.27 18.85 5.80
N THR A 136 3.95 19.02 5.71
CA THR A 136 3.24 20.14 6.33
C THR A 136 3.04 19.96 7.82
N THR A 137 2.65 18.76 8.27
CA THR A 137 2.29 18.50 9.67
C THR A 137 3.43 17.91 10.50
N ARG A 138 4.43 17.30 9.85
CA ARG A 138 5.52 16.51 10.43
C ARG A 138 5.07 15.22 11.14
N TYR A 139 3.80 14.82 10.98
CA TYR A 139 3.25 13.58 11.51
C TYR A 139 3.16 12.49 10.43
N VAL A 140 4.00 11.47 10.52
CA VAL A 140 3.96 10.31 9.61
C VAL A 140 2.61 9.59 9.71
N SER A 141 2.06 9.48 10.90
CA SER A 141 0.77 8.83 11.13
C SER A 141 -0.40 9.58 10.50
N ALA A 142 -0.37 10.92 10.48
CA ALA A 142 -1.39 11.72 9.81
C ALA A 142 -1.38 11.47 8.30
N GLY A 143 -0.19 11.48 7.67
CA GLY A 143 -0.05 11.13 6.26
C GLY A 143 -0.55 9.71 5.95
N SER A 144 -0.21 8.74 6.81
CA SER A 144 -0.66 7.35 6.64
C SER A 144 -2.18 7.19 6.71
N VAL A 145 -2.82 7.87 7.67
CA VAL A 145 -4.28 7.84 7.82
C VAL A 145 -4.97 8.56 6.66
N ALA A 146 -4.43 9.71 6.23
CA ALA A 146 -4.98 10.44 5.08
C ALA A 146 -4.91 9.63 3.80
N ALA A 147 -3.76 9.00 3.48
CA ALA A 147 -3.62 8.12 2.34
C ALA A 147 -4.56 6.90 2.42
N ALA A 148 -4.71 6.27 3.60
CA ALA A 148 -5.65 5.17 3.75
C ALA A 148 -7.11 5.61 3.58
N LEU A 149 -7.48 6.83 3.98
CA LEU A 149 -8.84 7.37 3.79
C LEU A 149 -9.11 7.84 2.36
N SER A 150 -8.10 8.23 1.59
CA SER A 150 -8.25 8.59 0.16
C SER A 150 -8.34 7.35 -0.75
N CYS A 151 -7.78 6.23 -0.32
CA CYS A 151 -7.76 4.99 -1.08
C CYS A 151 -9.16 4.53 -1.58
N PRO A 152 -10.26 4.57 -0.78
CA PRO A 152 -11.61 4.28 -1.26
C PRO A 152 -12.11 5.22 -2.37
N LEU A 153 -11.71 6.50 -2.32
CA LEU A 153 -12.10 7.48 -3.34
C LEU A 153 -11.37 7.22 -4.65
N LEU A 154 -10.07 6.92 -4.55
CA LEU A 154 -9.28 6.54 -5.71
C LEU A 154 -9.75 5.21 -6.30
N ALA A 155 -10.08 4.25 -5.44
CA ALA A 155 -10.67 2.98 -5.86
C ALA A 155 -12.02 3.17 -6.58
N LEU A 156 -12.85 4.12 -6.15
CA LEU A 156 -14.09 4.45 -6.82
C LEU A 156 -13.85 4.93 -8.27
N TYR A 157 -12.78 5.70 -8.50
CA TYR A 157 -12.41 6.17 -9.83
C TYR A 157 -11.89 5.02 -10.73
N TYR A 158 -11.02 4.17 -10.21
CA TYR A 158 -10.39 3.10 -11.00
C TYR A 158 -11.29 1.88 -11.23
N TYR A 159 -12.23 1.61 -10.30
CA TYR A 159 -13.09 0.42 -10.28
C TYR A 159 -14.57 0.78 -10.34
N TRP A 160 -14.91 1.88 -11.06
CA TRP A 160 -16.30 2.27 -11.24
C TRP A 160 -17.10 1.14 -11.89
N GLY A 161 -18.17 0.71 -11.24
CA GLY A 161 -18.99 -0.44 -11.68
C GLY A 161 -18.52 -1.81 -11.16
N ASP A 162 -17.26 -1.96 -10.71
CA ASP A 162 -16.77 -3.16 -10.04
C ASP A 162 -16.84 -2.98 -8.51
N TRP A 163 -18.05 -3.11 -8.00
CA TRP A 163 -18.35 -2.88 -6.58
C TRP A 163 -17.67 -3.89 -5.65
N LEU A 164 -17.35 -5.09 -6.15
CA LEU A 164 -16.63 -6.09 -5.38
C LEU A 164 -15.19 -5.64 -5.12
N CYS A 165 -14.46 -5.26 -6.15
CA CYS A 165 -13.08 -4.78 -6.02
C CYS A 165 -13.02 -3.49 -5.21
N TRP A 166 -13.91 -2.53 -5.49
CA TRP A 166 -14.05 -1.33 -4.68
C TRP A 166 -14.30 -1.64 -3.21
N GLY A 167 -15.22 -2.57 -2.92
CA GLY A 167 -15.57 -2.97 -1.56
C GLY A 167 -14.40 -3.62 -0.81
N VAL A 168 -13.67 -4.52 -1.45
CA VAL A 168 -12.49 -5.18 -0.87
C VAL A 168 -11.41 -4.15 -0.55
N ILE A 169 -11.07 -3.28 -1.50
CA ILE A 169 -10.05 -2.23 -1.32
C ILE A 169 -10.45 -1.29 -0.18
N THR A 170 -11.71 -0.87 -0.15
CA THR A 170 -12.27 -0.03 0.91
C THR A 170 -12.19 -0.70 2.28
N ALA A 171 -12.58 -1.96 2.38
CA ALA A 171 -12.51 -2.72 3.63
C ALA A 171 -11.06 -2.81 4.16
N VAL A 172 -10.10 -3.10 3.28
CA VAL A 172 -8.67 -3.13 3.65
C VAL A 172 -8.19 -1.75 4.12
N ALA A 173 -8.56 -0.69 3.41
CA ALA A 173 -8.21 0.68 3.80
C ALA A 173 -8.76 1.03 5.19
N LEU A 174 -10.01 0.67 5.48
CA LEU A 174 -10.61 0.86 6.81
C LEU A 174 -9.89 0.05 7.90
N VAL A 175 -9.45 -1.17 7.61
CA VAL A 175 -8.64 -1.96 8.55
C VAL A 175 -7.27 -1.30 8.79
N VAL A 176 -6.66 -0.71 7.76
CA VAL A 176 -5.42 0.07 7.91
C VAL A 176 -5.65 1.29 8.80
N VAL A 177 -6.75 2.02 8.63
CA VAL A 177 -7.14 3.14 9.53
C VAL A 177 -7.34 2.63 10.97
N TRP A 178 -8.05 1.52 11.15
CA TRP A 178 -8.22 0.89 12.46
C TRP A 178 -6.87 0.49 13.09
N ALA A 179 -5.92 -0.04 12.31
CA ALA A 179 -4.57 -0.35 12.80
C ALA A 179 -3.82 0.91 13.29
N HIS A 180 -4.25 2.10 12.85
CA HIS A 180 -3.72 3.39 13.30
C HIS A 180 -4.47 4.00 14.48
N ARG A 181 -5.47 3.32 15.09
CA ARG A 181 -6.31 3.86 16.18
C ARG A 181 -5.51 4.49 17.32
N GLY A 182 -4.42 3.85 17.75
CA GLY A 182 -3.57 4.41 18.80
C GLY A 182 -2.74 5.63 18.36
N ASN A 183 -2.48 5.80 17.04
CA ASN A 183 -1.88 7.01 16.52
C ASN A 183 -2.91 8.12 16.41
N ILE A 184 -4.12 7.80 15.98
CA ILE A 184 -5.26 8.73 15.90
C ILE A 184 -5.57 9.29 17.28
N ASP A 185 -5.56 8.42 18.30
CA ASP A 185 -5.75 8.84 19.68
C ASP A 185 -4.66 9.83 20.13
N ARG A 186 -3.38 9.51 19.89
CA ARG A 186 -2.27 10.42 20.21
C ARG A 186 -2.31 11.73 19.40
N LEU A 187 -2.76 11.69 18.14
CA LEU A 187 -2.95 12.90 17.34
C LEU A 187 -4.02 13.80 17.94
N ARG A 188 -5.14 13.24 18.39
CA ARG A 188 -6.24 13.98 19.04
C ARG A 188 -5.80 14.63 20.34
N HIS A 189 -4.95 13.96 21.13
CA HIS A 189 -4.44 14.49 22.39
C HIS A 189 -3.12 15.29 22.24
N GLY A 190 -2.63 15.53 21.01
CA GLY A 190 -1.41 16.27 20.76
C GLY A 190 -0.12 15.58 21.24
N THR A 191 -0.17 14.29 21.57
CA THR A 191 0.96 13.49 22.09
C THR A 191 1.65 12.63 21.04
N GLU A 192 1.22 12.72 19.76
CA GLU A 192 1.88 11.99 18.67
C GLU A 192 3.24 12.64 18.36
N ARG A 193 4.22 11.81 18.07
CA ARG A 193 5.60 12.24 17.81
C ARG A 193 5.74 12.84 16.42
N ARG A 194 6.38 14.00 16.34
CA ARG A 194 6.75 14.67 15.08
C ARG A 194 8.13 14.24 14.60
N ILE A 195 8.35 14.34 13.29
CA ILE A 195 9.68 14.19 12.72
C ILE A 195 10.57 15.30 13.28
N GLY A 196 11.70 14.92 13.92
CA GLY A 196 12.71 15.84 14.44
C GLY A 196 12.61 16.19 15.93
N ASP A 197 11.59 15.75 16.67
CA ASP A 197 11.46 16.05 18.11
C ASP A 197 12.65 15.57 18.95
N LYS A 198 13.24 14.40 18.61
CA LYS A 198 14.44 13.92 19.30
C LYS A 198 15.67 14.82 19.14
N LYS A 199 15.82 15.51 17.99
CA LYS A 199 16.93 16.43 17.76
C LYS A 199 16.80 17.70 18.58
N LYS A 200 15.58 18.14 18.82
CA LYS A 200 15.31 19.33 19.62
C LYS A 200 15.61 19.08 21.10
N ALA A 201 15.13 17.98 21.65
CA ALA A 201 15.39 17.60 23.04
C ALA A 201 16.89 17.35 23.34
N ALA A 202 17.65 16.76 22.38
CA ALA A 202 19.08 16.57 22.53
C ALA A 202 19.84 17.90 22.55
N ARG A 203 19.48 18.87 21.68
CA ARG A 203 20.11 20.21 21.64
C ARG A 203 19.81 21.07 22.88
N GLU A 204 18.57 20.96 23.40
CA GLU A 204 18.16 21.64 24.63
C GLU A 204 18.88 21.06 25.85
N GLY A 205 19.14 19.75 25.87
CA GLY A 205 19.96 19.10 26.93
C GLY A 205 21.45 19.47 26.89
N GLU A 206 22.05 19.65 25.70
CA GLU A 206 23.44 20.10 25.55
C GLU A 206 23.61 21.58 25.94
N SER A 207 22.65 22.45 25.60
CA SER A 207 22.68 23.86 25.96
C SER A 207 22.38 24.14 27.43
N ALA A 208 21.82 23.21 28.17
CA ALA A 208 21.57 23.35 29.61
C ALA A 208 22.74 22.84 30.47
N GLN A 209 23.75 22.20 29.86
CA GLN A 209 24.93 21.65 30.57
C GLN A 209 26.21 22.47 30.30
N GLY A 210 26.18 23.52 29.49
CA GLY A 210 27.26 24.48 29.21
C GLY A 210 26.98 25.86 29.80
#